data_ae20155a980a73ecd342eed7e10d1557
#
_entry.id   ae20155a980a73ecd342eed7e10d1557
#
_cell.length_a   1.000
_cell.length_b   1.000
_cell.length_c   1.000
_cell.angle_alpha   90.00
_cell.angle_beta   90.00
_cell.angle_gamma   90.00
#
_symmetry.space_group_name_H-M   'P 1'
#
loop_
_entity.id
_entity.type
_entity.pdbx_description
1 polymer ?
#
loop_
_entity_poly.entity_id
_entity_poly.type
_entity_poly.pdbx_seq_one_letter_code
_entity_poly.pdbx_strand_id
1 'polypeptide(L)'
;NACATHEELAREMGRLMREGIGGLVGAYVGTDPHDSSRYMISLVQSGIGLPDEAYYREEDYAPIREAYVAHTARLLGLAGMPDSEGAAKRIMELETAIASHHRDSVSNRDPLLSDNPTPWEQLATQAPGFDWDAWAQGARMPVAGLVVNVDQPDFLSGAAALWAATDLSVLKEWLSASAIDCHASLLSSDFVNENFDFHGRTLSGTEELRPRWKRALGLIEAYLGEAMGRAWVARHFPPNAKEAMDALVRRLLDAYGESIQGLDWMSEDTKVKALDKLATFNPKIGYPVKWRDYSTLHLDPEATIVENVRAANAHATDREWAKLGRPVDRDEWYMTPQTVNAYYNPTQNEIVFP
;
A
#
# COMPACT_ATOMS: atom_id res chain seq x y z
N ASN A 1 20.90 2.77 12.30
CA ASN A 1 21.63 2.94 13.59
C ASN A 1 22.44 4.24 13.70
N ALA A 2 22.72 4.96 12.61
CA ALA A 2 23.51 6.20 12.61
C ALA A 2 22.72 7.45 13.04
N CYS A 3 21.37 7.44 13.00
CA CYS A 3 20.55 8.59 13.36
C CYS A 3 20.76 9.00 14.84
N ALA A 4 21.05 10.27 15.08
CA ALA A 4 21.28 10.82 16.41
C ALA A 4 20.09 11.64 16.96
N THR A 5 19.13 11.98 16.09
CA THR A 5 17.94 12.77 16.43
C THR A 5 16.66 12.16 15.85
N HIS A 6 15.51 12.57 16.37
CA HIS A 6 14.19 12.22 15.83
C HIS A 6 14.01 12.72 14.38
N GLU A 7 14.53 13.90 14.05
CA GLU A 7 14.51 14.45 12.70
C GLU A 7 15.27 13.56 11.71
N GLU A 8 16.51 13.16 12.07
CA GLU A 8 17.30 12.24 11.23
C GLU A 8 16.60 10.91 11.05
N LEU A 9 15.95 10.39 12.09
CA LEU A 9 15.20 9.14 12.02
C LEU A 9 13.92 9.29 11.19
N ALA A 10 13.21 10.42 11.26
CA ALA A 10 12.08 10.71 10.41
C ALA A 10 12.48 10.75 8.92
N ARG A 11 13.61 11.41 8.60
CA ARG A 11 14.18 11.42 7.25
C ARG A 11 14.55 10.03 6.76
N GLU A 12 15.18 9.23 7.61
CA GLU A 12 15.53 7.84 7.29
C GLU A 12 14.28 6.98 7.09
N MET A 13 13.24 7.14 7.91
CA MET A 13 11.95 6.45 7.75
C MET A 13 11.29 6.82 6.41
N GLY A 14 11.35 8.08 5.98
CA GLY A 14 10.89 8.50 4.66
C GLY A 14 11.66 7.80 3.53
N ARG A 15 12.99 7.70 3.65
CA ARG A 15 13.83 6.97 2.70
C ARG A 15 13.45 5.48 2.65
N LEU A 16 13.24 4.86 3.80
CA LEU A 16 12.83 3.46 3.89
C LEU A 16 11.43 3.23 3.32
N MET A 17 10.48 4.14 3.56
CA MET A 17 9.15 4.09 2.96
C MET A 17 9.23 4.10 1.42
N ARG A 18 10.07 4.98 0.85
CA ARG A 18 10.31 5.00 -0.60
C ARG A 18 10.84 3.67 -1.13
N GLU A 19 11.58 2.94 -0.32
CA GLU A 19 12.16 1.63 -0.64
C GLU A 19 11.25 0.44 -0.23
N GLY A 20 9.99 0.72 0.13
CA GLY A 20 8.95 -0.28 0.41
C GLY A 20 8.89 -0.76 1.86
N ILE A 21 9.58 -0.11 2.79
CA ILE A 21 9.55 -0.45 4.22
C ILE A 21 8.58 0.48 4.94
N GLY A 22 7.58 -0.09 5.59
CA GLY A 22 6.57 0.67 6.33
C GLY A 22 7.16 1.47 7.49
N GLY A 23 6.48 2.54 7.87
CA GLY A 23 6.82 3.42 8.98
C GLY A 23 5.56 3.89 9.72
N LEU A 24 5.68 4.95 10.51
CA LEU A 24 4.60 5.49 11.33
C LEU A 24 3.37 5.92 10.50
N VAL A 25 3.61 6.48 9.32
CA VAL A 25 2.57 6.98 8.41
C VAL A 25 2.81 6.38 7.03
N GLY A 26 1.75 5.91 6.38
CA GLY A 26 1.75 5.53 4.98
C GLY A 26 1.39 6.72 4.08
N ALA A 27 1.86 6.68 2.83
CA ALA A 27 1.47 7.66 1.82
C ALA A 27 1.30 6.97 0.46
N TYR A 28 0.28 7.38 -0.28
CA TYR A 28 0.07 6.91 -1.65
C TYR A 28 -0.49 8.04 -2.52
N VAL A 29 -0.37 7.90 -3.83
CA VAL A 29 -0.97 8.80 -4.81
C VAL A 29 -2.25 8.16 -5.34
N GLY A 30 -3.35 8.87 -5.21
CA GLY A 30 -4.66 8.49 -5.74
C GLY A 30 -5.27 9.59 -6.58
N THR A 31 -6.40 9.30 -7.22
CA THR A 31 -7.22 10.33 -7.87
C THR A 31 -7.87 11.19 -6.78
N ASP A 32 -7.84 12.50 -6.94
CA ASP A 32 -8.51 13.45 -6.05
C ASP A 32 -10.03 13.19 -6.08
N PRO A 33 -10.68 12.90 -4.94
CA PRO A 33 -12.13 12.61 -4.90
C PRO A 33 -12.99 13.80 -5.29
N HIS A 34 -12.48 15.04 -5.18
CA HIS A 34 -13.18 16.27 -5.55
C HIS A 34 -12.92 16.68 -7.01
N ASP A 35 -11.85 16.17 -7.64
CA ASP A 35 -11.49 16.46 -9.01
C ASP A 35 -10.81 15.25 -9.66
N SER A 36 -11.60 14.38 -10.28
CA SER A 36 -11.11 13.14 -10.91
C SER A 36 -10.15 13.35 -12.09
N SER A 37 -9.85 14.59 -12.45
CA SER A 37 -8.87 14.93 -13.48
C SER A 37 -7.43 15.05 -12.97
N ARG A 38 -7.23 15.07 -11.64
CA ARG A 38 -5.92 15.27 -11.01
C ARG A 38 -5.62 14.23 -9.93
N TYR A 39 -4.34 14.13 -9.59
CA TYR A 39 -3.85 13.28 -8.51
C TYR A 39 -3.69 14.06 -7.21
N MET A 40 -3.84 13.35 -6.08
CA MET A 40 -3.61 13.83 -4.72
C MET A 40 -2.82 12.79 -3.93
N ILE A 41 -2.00 13.24 -2.96
CA ILE A 41 -1.39 12.36 -1.97
C ILE A 41 -2.39 12.14 -0.84
N SER A 42 -2.58 10.89 -0.43
CA SER A 42 -3.25 10.53 0.83
C SER A 42 -2.24 10.07 1.86
N LEU A 43 -2.37 10.57 3.09
CA LEU A 43 -1.65 10.13 4.28
C LEU A 43 -2.55 9.23 5.09
N VAL A 44 -2.06 8.02 5.44
CA VAL A 44 -2.87 6.98 6.08
C VAL A 44 -2.20 6.43 7.33
N GLN A 45 -3.02 5.95 8.26
CA GLN A 45 -2.55 5.25 9.45
C GLN A 45 -1.69 4.04 9.08
N SER A 46 -0.61 3.84 9.85
CA SER A 46 0.37 2.77 9.65
C SER A 46 1.11 2.51 10.96
N GLY A 47 2.21 1.78 10.93
CA GLY A 47 3.13 1.64 12.06
C GLY A 47 2.88 0.46 12.97
N ILE A 48 2.00 -0.46 12.60
CA ILE A 48 1.73 -1.71 13.32
C ILE A 48 2.14 -2.91 12.47
N GLY A 49 2.65 -3.96 13.12
CA GLY A 49 3.08 -5.20 12.46
C GLY A 49 1.99 -6.28 12.40
N LEU A 50 0.97 -6.21 13.25
CA LEU A 50 -0.21 -7.06 13.18
C LEU A 50 -1.25 -6.47 12.22
N PRO A 51 -2.19 -7.29 11.68
CA PRO A 51 -3.06 -6.88 10.57
C PRO A 51 -4.00 -5.70 10.84
N ASP A 52 -4.44 -5.51 12.08
CA ASP A 52 -5.45 -4.53 12.46
C ASP A 52 -5.26 -4.09 13.92
N GLU A 53 -5.79 -2.93 14.31
CA GLU A 53 -5.74 -2.40 15.66
C GLU A 53 -6.41 -3.34 16.70
N ALA A 54 -7.44 -4.06 16.29
CA ALA A 54 -8.15 -5.01 17.13
C ALA A 54 -7.24 -6.12 17.67
N TYR A 55 -6.20 -6.51 16.91
CA TYR A 55 -5.22 -7.50 17.36
C TYR A 55 -4.44 -7.05 18.60
N TYR A 56 -4.31 -5.74 18.82
CA TYR A 56 -3.60 -5.18 19.98
C TYR A 56 -4.45 -5.05 21.22
N ARG A 57 -5.79 -4.97 21.11
CA ARG A 57 -6.70 -4.70 22.24
C ARG A 57 -7.64 -5.84 22.60
N GLU A 58 -8.07 -6.66 21.64
CA GLU A 58 -9.07 -7.71 21.91
C GLU A 58 -8.42 -8.94 22.53
N GLU A 59 -9.10 -9.54 23.53
CA GLU A 59 -8.58 -10.67 24.29
C GLU A 59 -8.44 -11.93 23.43
N ASP A 60 -9.31 -12.11 22.45
CA ASP A 60 -9.28 -13.24 21.52
C ASP A 60 -7.96 -13.33 20.72
N TYR A 61 -7.26 -12.20 20.56
CA TYR A 61 -5.97 -12.12 19.88
C TYR A 61 -4.75 -12.21 20.81
N ALA A 62 -4.94 -12.42 22.12
CA ALA A 62 -3.81 -12.55 23.05
C ALA A 62 -2.77 -13.61 22.62
N PRO A 63 -3.15 -14.83 22.16
CA PRO A 63 -2.18 -15.81 21.66
C PRO A 63 -1.40 -15.33 20.43
N ILE A 64 -2.02 -14.52 19.57
CA ILE A 64 -1.36 -13.94 18.41
C ILE A 64 -0.33 -12.90 18.83
N ARG A 65 -0.66 -12.04 19.81
CA ARG A 65 0.29 -11.06 20.37
C ARG A 65 1.52 -11.74 20.98
N GLU A 66 1.32 -12.81 21.74
CA GLU A 66 2.43 -13.60 22.31
C GLU A 66 3.31 -14.19 21.19
N ALA A 67 2.69 -14.76 20.17
CA ALA A 67 3.41 -15.33 19.02
C ALA A 67 4.16 -14.24 18.25
N TYR A 68 3.60 -13.03 18.10
CA TYR A 68 4.23 -11.89 17.44
C TYR A 68 5.47 -11.39 18.19
N VAL A 69 5.37 -11.24 19.51
CA VAL A 69 6.54 -10.87 20.34
C VAL A 69 7.66 -11.91 20.21
N ALA A 70 7.31 -13.20 20.26
CA ALA A 70 8.29 -14.26 20.08
C ALA A 70 8.91 -14.28 18.68
N HIS A 71 8.11 -14.04 17.63
CA HIS A 71 8.56 -13.89 16.26
C HIS A 71 9.56 -12.72 16.10
N THR A 72 9.17 -11.54 16.58
CA THR A 72 10.02 -10.34 16.54
C THR A 72 11.35 -10.58 17.27
N ALA A 73 11.32 -11.20 18.45
CA ALA A 73 12.52 -11.53 19.20
C ALA A 73 13.46 -12.47 18.40
N ARG A 74 12.90 -13.49 17.73
CA ARG A 74 13.69 -14.42 16.91
C ARG A 74 14.29 -13.74 15.69
N LEU A 75 13.52 -12.89 14.97
CA LEU A 75 14.03 -12.13 13.83
C LEU A 75 15.19 -11.20 14.23
N LEU A 76 15.01 -10.45 15.32
CA LEU A 76 16.06 -9.57 15.86
C LEU A 76 17.29 -10.35 16.31
N GLY A 77 17.10 -11.53 16.93
CA GLY A 77 18.19 -12.43 17.31
C GLY A 77 18.96 -12.97 16.10
N LEU A 78 18.26 -13.42 15.05
CA LEU A 78 18.86 -13.84 13.78
C LEU A 78 19.65 -12.70 13.11
N ALA A 79 19.20 -11.46 13.27
CA ALA A 79 19.91 -10.28 12.79
C ALA A 79 21.09 -9.85 13.68
N GLY A 80 21.34 -10.56 14.79
CA GLY A 80 22.43 -10.26 15.72
C GLY A 80 22.20 -9.01 16.58
N MET A 81 20.95 -8.59 16.76
CA MET A 81 20.62 -7.46 17.62
C MET A 81 20.76 -7.87 19.10
N PRO A 82 21.46 -7.07 19.93
CA PRO A 82 21.54 -7.33 21.36
C PRO A 82 20.16 -7.13 22.00
N ASP A 83 19.88 -7.85 23.11
CA ASP A 83 18.62 -7.75 23.86
C ASP A 83 17.36 -7.91 22.98
N SER A 84 17.37 -8.87 22.06
CA SER A 84 16.27 -9.09 21.10
C SER A 84 14.91 -9.34 21.78
N GLU A 85 14.90 -10.04 22.93
CA GLU A 85 13.69 -10.29 23.70
C GLU A 85 13.13 -9.01 24.37
N GLY A 86 14.03 -8.17 24.93
CA GLY A 86 13.65 -6.89 25.50
C GLY A 86 13.18 -5.91 24.43
N ALA A 87 13.87 -5.85 23.30
CA ALA A 87 13.48 -5.04 22.14
C ALA A 87 12.10 -5.44 21.61
N ALA A 88 11.81 -6.74 21.46
CA ALA A 88 10.50 -7.21 20.99
C ALA A 88 9.34 -6.78 21.90
N LYS A 89 9.56 -6.76 23.21
CA LYS A 89 8.56 -6.27 24.19
C LYS A 89 8.33 -4.76 24.04
N ARG A 90 9.41 -3.96 23.97
CA ARG A 90 9.33 -2.51 23.78
C ARG A 90 8.64 -2.16 22.44
N ILE A 91 8.91 -2.93 21.39
CA ILE A 91 8.24 -2.79 20.09
C ILE A 91 6.75 -3.08 20.23
N MET A 92 6.35 -4.17 20.91
CA MET A 92 4.94 -4.49 21.14
C MET A 92 4.22 -3.40 21.95
N GLU A 93 4.88 -2.83 22.96
CA GLU A 93 4.35 -1.71 23.73
C GLU A 93 4.15 -0.45 22.86
N LEU A 94 5.13 -0.12 22.02
CA LEU A 94 5.05 1.00 21.09
C LEU A 94 3.94 0.79 20.07
N GLU A 95 3.87 -0.37 19.43
CA GLU A 95 2.85 -0.68 18.42
C GLU A 95 1.44 -0.71 19.04
N THR A 96 1.29 -1.16 20.29
CA THR A 96 0.03 -1.08 21.05
C THR A 96 -0.38 0.38 21.26
N ALA A 97 0.56 1.26 21.59
CA ALA A 97 0.30 2.69 21.69
C ALA A 97 -0.06 3.31 20.35
N ILE A 98 0.62 2.94 19.25
CA ILE A 98 0.27 3.37 17.89
C ILE A 98 -1.14 2.89 17.54
N ALA A 99 -1.43 1.59 17.75
CA ALA A 99 -2.73 0.98 17.45
C ALA A 99 -3.90 1.66 18.19
N SER A 100 -3.65 2.18 19.40
CA SER A 100 -4.68 2.90 20.15
C SER A 100 -5.17 4.20 19.49
N HIS A 101 -4.40 4.74 18.54
CA HIS A 101 -4.77 5.88 17.73
C HIS A 101 -5.36 5.49 16.37
N HIS A 102 -5.30 4.20 15.99
CA HIS A 102 -5.88 3.74 14.73
C HIS A 102 -7.42 3.82 14.78
N ARG A 103 -8.00 4.19 13.66
CA ARG A 103 -9.41 4.01 13.37
C ARG A 103 -9.64 2.56 12.99
N ASP A 104 -10.76 1.98 13.43
CA ASP A 104 -11.15 0.61 13.09
C ASP A 104 -11.41 0.41 11.60
N SER A 105 -11.36 -0.85 11.15
CA SER A 105 -11.47 -1.22 9.74
C SER A 105 -12.86 -0.93 9.12
N VAL A 106 -13.92 -0.85 9.92
CA VAL A 106 -15.28 -0.51 9.45
C VAL A 106 -15.39 0.98 9.21
N SER A 107 -14.99 1.80 10.19
CA SER A 107 -15.00 3.26 10.10
C SER A 107 -14.07 3.78 9.00
N ASN A 108 -12.98 3.08 8.69
CA ASN A 108 -12.08 3.42 7.58
C ASN A 108 -12.73 3.29 6.19
N ARG A 109 -13.88 2.63 6.07
CA ARG A 109 -14.64 2.53 4.81
C ARG A 109 -15.59 3.70 4.58
N ASP A 110 -15.78 4.56 5.56
CA ASP A 110 -16.61 5.75 5.41
C ASP A 110 -15.82 6.85 4.69
N PRO A 111 -16.20 7.19 3.43
CA PRO A 111 -15.47 8.18 2.66
C PRO A 111 -15.60 9.60 3.26
N LEU A 112 -16.64 9.88 4.04
CA LEU A 112 -16.80 11.18 4.69
C LEU A 112 -15.82 11.38 5.84
N LEU A 113 -15.49 10.30 6.54
CA LEU A 113 -14.50 10.35 7.63
C LEU A 113 -13.07 10.45 7.10
N SER A 114 -12.82 9.96 5.89
CA SER A 114 -11.49 9.91 5.27
C SER A 114 -11.22 11.07 4.33
N ASP A 115 -12.15 12.02 4.19
CA ASP A 115 -12.04 13.18 3.31
C ASP A 115 -11.62 14.42 4.11
N ASN A 116 -10.31 14.62 4.28
CA ASN A 116 -9.75 15.72 5.07
C ASN A 116 -8.60 16.41 4.30
N PRO A 117 -8.90 17.19 3.24
CA PRO A 117 -7.88 17.90 2.47
C PRO A 117 -7.18 18.93 3.35
N THR A 118 -5.87 18.81 3.45
CA THR A 118 -5.03 19.60 4.34
C THR A 118 -3.84 20.17 3.56
N PRO A 119 -3.61 21.49 3.57
CA PRO A 119 -2.37 22.07 3.06
C PRO A 119 -1.15 21.49 3.80
N TRP A 120 -0.13 21.08 3.06
CA TRP A 120 1.07 20.47 3.64
C TRP A 120 1.67 21.30 4.79
N GLU A 121 1.73 22.59 4.61
CA GLU A 121 2.30 23.52 5.57
C GLU A 121 1.55 23.57 6.92
N GLN A 122 0.32 23.06 6.95
CA GLN A 122 -0.49 22.99 8.17
C GLN A 122 -0.25 21.71 8.99
N LEU A 123 0.38 20.68 8.41
CA LEU A 123 0.59 19.40 9.10
C LEU A 123 1.38 19.56 10.40
N ALA A 124 2.45 20.35 10.39
CA ALA A 124 3.25 20.60 11.60
C ALA A 124 2.45 21.27 12.74
N THR A 125 1.40 22.00 12.40
CA THR A 125 0.50 22.62 13.39
C THR A 125 -0.61 21.68 13.84
N GLN A 126 -1.16 20.88 12.92
CA GLN A 126 -2.27 19.97 13.21
C GLN A 126 -1.80 18.68 13.90
N ALA A 127 -0.60 18.24 13.59
CA ALA A 127 0.02 17.05 14.15
C ALA A 127 1.47 17.36 14.58
N PRO A 128 1.66 18.13 15.67
CA PRO A 128 2.97 18.52 16.15
C PRO A 128 3.71 17.34 16.79
N GLY A 129 5.04 17.36 16.70
CA GLY A 129 5.90 16.35 17.32
C GLY A 129 6.59 15.42 16.35
N PHE A 130 6.17 15.40 15.08
CA PHE A 130 6.83 14.68 14.01
C PHE A 130 7.36 15.66 12.96
N ASP A 131 8.56 15.43 12.44
CA ASP A 131 9.16 16.25 11.39
C ASP A 131 8.69 15.81 10.02
N TRP A 132 7.56 16.35 9.57
CA TRP A 132 6.90 16.07 8.31
C TRP A 132 7.79 16.40 7.11
N ASP A 133 8.54 17.50 7.17
CA ASP A 133 9.40 17.94 6.07
C ASP A 133 10.63 17.03 5.93
N ALA A 134 11.26 16.64 7.04
CA ALA A 134 12.37 15.70 7.03
C ALA A 134 11.93 14.33 6.47
N TRP A 135 10.75 13.84 6.88
CA TRP A 135 10.17 12.61 6.37
C TRP A 135 9.89 12.69 4.87
N ALA A 136 9.21 13.74 4.41
CA ALA A 136 8.92 13.95 2.99
C ALA A 136 10.22 14.07 2.15
N GLN A 137 11.24 14.76 2.68
CA GLN A 137 12.54 14.85 2.04
C GLN A 137 13.19 13.48 1.88
N GLY A 138 13.16 12.64 2.92
CA GLY A 138 13.63 11.25 2.85
C GLY A 138 12.92 10.44 1.78
N ALA A 139 11.60 10.56 1.71
CA ALA A 139 10.74 9.91 0.73
C ALA A 139 10.85 10.49 -0.69
N ARG A 140 11.54 11.62 -0.87
CA ARG A 140 11.56 12.42 -2.11
C ARG A 140 10.15 12.85 -2.56
N MET A 141 9.26 13.05 -1.61
CA MET A 141 7.88 13.45 -1.86
C MET A 141 7.83 14.94 -2.23
N PRO A 142 7.25 15.33 -3.38
CA PRO A 142 7.21 16.73 -3.82
C PRO A 142 6.02 17.46 -3.18
N VAL A 143 6.13 17.83 -1.90
CA VAL A 143 5.01 18.33 -1.09
C VAL A 143 4.83 19.84 -1.11
N ALA A 144 5.81 20.60 -1.56
CA ALA A 144 5.77 22.08 -1.51
C ALA A 144 4.55 22.65 -2.23
N GLY A 145 3.71 23.38 -1.49
CA GLY A 145 2.50 24.03 -2.01
C GLY A 145 1.36 23.05 -2.35
N LEU A 146 1.44 21.78 -1.93
CA LEU A 146 0.40 20.79 -2.17
C LEU A 146 -0.65 20.77 -1.04
N VAL A 147 -1.87 20.41 -1.41
CA VAL A 147 -2.90 19.90 -0.50
C VAL A 147 -2.80 18.39 -0.54
N VAL A 148 -2.70 17.76 0.64
CA VAL A 148 -2.75 16.31 0.82
C VAL A 148 -4.05 15.92 1.49
N ASN A 149 -4.54 14.72 1.26
CA ASN A 149 -5.65 14.20 2.05
C ASN A 149 -5.10 13.49 3.29
N VAL A 150 -5.65 13.79 4.46
CA VAL A 150 -5.33 13.09 5.72
C VAL A 150 -6.49 12.16 6.04
N ASP A 151 -6.35 10.88 5.72
CA ASP A 151 -7.46 9.93 5.86
C ASP A 151 -7.91 9.78 7.33
N GLN A 152 -6.97 9.85 8.28
CA GLN A 152 -7.25 9.76 9.73
C GLN A 152 -6.53 10.87 10.50
N PRO A 153 -7.12 12.08 10.63
CA PRO A 153 -6.49 13.22 11.34
C PRO A 153 -6.17 12.94 12.80
N ASP A 154 -7.05 12.23 13.50
CA ASP A 154 -6.86 11.87 14.92
C ASP A 154 -5.65 10.94 15.10
N PHE A 155 -5.50 9.95 14.19
CA PHE A 155 -4.31 9.11 14.17
C PHE A 155 -3.06 9.95 13.94
N LEU A 156 -3.06 10.82 12.93
CA LEU A 156 -1.89 11.60 12.58
C LEU A 156 -1.39 12.44 13.76
N SER A 157 -2.31 13.11 14.46
CA SER A 157 -2.03 13.91 15.64
C SER A 157 -1.50 13.05 16.80
N GLY A 158 -2.17 11.94 17.12
CA GLY A 158 -1.77 11.04 18.18
C GLY A 158 -0.41 10.37 17.93
N ALA A 159 -0.19 9.88 16.72
CA ALA A 159 1.06 9.25 16.30
C ALA A 159 2.24 10.23 16.32
N ALA A 160 2.03 11.49 15.91
CA ALA A 160 3.07 12.52 15.97
C ALA A 160 3.47 12.85 17.42
N ALA A 161 2.49 12.96 18.32
CA ALA A 161 2.73 13.18 19.75
C ALA A 161 3.46 11.99 20.39
N LEU A 162 3.06 10.77 20.06
CA LEU A 162 3.70 9.54 20.53
C LEU A 162 5.15 9.44 20.03
N TRP A 163 5.42 9.79 18.77
CA TRP A 163 6.77 9.83 18.21
C TRP A 163 7.68 10.76 19.02
N ALA A 164 7.23 11.97 19.33
CA ALA A 164 8.01 12.92 20.10
C ALA A 164 8.28 12.47 21.55
N ALA A 165 7.37 11.70 22.14
CA ALA A 165 7.46 11.21 23.52
C ALA A 165 8.25 9.90 23.65
N THR A 166 8.49 9.18 22.54
CA THR A 166 9.15 7.88 22.56
C THR A 166 10.67 8.04 22.50
N ASP A 167 11.39 7.27 23.29
CA ASP A 167 12.86 7.25 23.24
C ASP A 167 13.36 6.87 21.84
N LEU A 168 14.35 7.61 21.35
CA LEU A 168 14.95 7.38 20.03
C LEU A 168 15.48 5.95 19.85
N SER A 169 15.98 5.32 20.93
CA SER A 169 16.44 3.93 20.90
C SER A 169 15.32 2.95 20.57
N VAL A 170 14.14 3.14 21.15
CA VAL A 170 12.95 2.29 20.90
C VAL A 170 12.43 2.47 19.48
N LEU A 171 12.37 3.72 19.00
CA LEU A 171 12.00 4.00 17.60
C LEU A 171 12.97 3.35 16.60
N LYS A 172 14.26 3.31 16.90
CA LYS A 172 15.27 2.63 16.08
C LYS A 172 15.09 1.12 16.09
N GLU A 173 14.83 0.53 17.26
CA GLU A 173 14.55 -0.90 17.39
C GLU A 173 13.32 -1.28 16.55
N TRP A 174 12.23 -0.53 16.69
CA TRP A 174 10.98 -0.73 15.95
C TRP A 174 11.20 -0.61 14.42
N LEU A 175 11.85 0.46 13.95
CA LEU A 175 12.10 0.65 12.53
C LEU A 175 13.06 -0.40 11.95
N SER A 176 14.02 -0.86 12.76
CA SER A 176 14.92 -1.96 12.38
C SER A 176 14.18 -3.28 12.26
N ALA A 177 13.29 -3.58 13.22
CA ALA A 177 12.43 -4.76 13.16
C ALA A 177 11.53 -4.76 11.93
N SER A 178 10.88 -3.63 11.62
CA SER A 178 10.07 -3.46 10.42
C SER A 178 10.87 -3.70 9.14
N ALA A 179 12.11 -3.20 9.08
CA ALA A 179 12.99 -3.41 7.92
C ALA A 179 13.43 -4.88 7.76
N ILE A 180 13.69 -5.57 8.88
CA ILE A 180 14.07 -6.98 8.88
C ILE A 180 12.90 -7.85 8.47
N ASP A 181 11.73 -7.65 9.09
CA ASP A 181 10.52 -8.43 8.82
C ASP A 181 10.04 -8.28 7.37
N CYS A 182 10.02 -7.05 6.86
CA CYS A 182 9.68 -6.74 5.46
C CYS A 182 10.52 -7.54 4.45
N HIS A 183 11.78 -7.83 4.78
CA HIS A 183 12.69 -8.55 3.90
C HIS A 183 12.93 -10.01 4.31
N ALA A 184 12.40 -10.48 5.44
CA ALA A 184 12.69 -11.79 6.01
C ALA A 184 12.47 -12.95 5.02
N SER A 185 11.43 -12.87 4.18
CA SER A 185 11.15 -13.86 3.14
C SER A 185 12.20 -13.93 2.01
N LEU A 186 13.11 -12.96 1.94
CA LEU A 186 14.17 -12.82 0.93
C LEU A 186 15.58 -13.11 1.48
N LEU A 187 15.71 -13.27 2.80
CA LEU A 187 16.98 -13.51 3.49
C LEU A 187 17.36 -15.00 3.52
N SER A 188 18.23 -15.39 4.44
CA SER A 188 18.62 -16.80 4.63
C SER A 188 17.45 -17.68 5.05
N SER A 189 17.63 -19.01 4.97
CA SER A 189 16.58 -19.99 5.29
C SER A 189 15.98 -19.80 6.68
N ASP A 190 16.77 -19.38 7.66
CA ASP A 190 16.32 -19.21 9.04
C ASP A 190 15.30 -18.06 9.13
N PHE A 191 15.57 -16.93 8.46
CA PHE A 191 14.62 -15.83 8.35
C PHE A 191 13.36 -16.21 7.54
N VAL A 192 13.54 -16.91 6.43
CA VAL A 192 12.43 -17.38 5.59
C VAL A 192 11.50 -18.29 6.37
N ASN A 193 12.05 -19.23 7.14
CA ASN A 193 11.28 -20.17 7.94
C ASN A 193 10.56 -19.46 9.08
N GLU A 194 11.24 -18.56 9.79
CA GLU A 194 10.64 -17.78 10.88
C GLU A 194 9.51 -16.89 10.38
N ASN A 195 9.71 -16.20 9.26
CA ASN A 195 8.67 -15.39 8.63
C ASN A 195 7.46 -16.26 8.23
N PHE A 196 7.69 -17.46 7.66
CA PHE A 196 6.60 -18.36 7.30
C PHE A 196 5.89 -18.94 8.52
N ASP A 197 6.61 -19.26 9.60
CA ASP A 197 6.02 -19.80 10.82
C ASP A 197 5.04 -18.82 11.47
N PHE A 198 5.35 -17.53 11.42
CA PHE A 198 4.44 -16.50 11.94
C PHE A 198 3.38 -16.09 10.90
N HIS A 199 3.75 -15.47 9.79
CA HIS A 199 2.82 -14.91 8.81
C HIS A 199 2.04 -15.98 8.04
N GLY A 200 2.69 -17.11 7.73
CA GLY A 200 2.06 -18.23 7.03
C GLY A 200 1.23 -19.10 7.97
N ARG A 201 1.86 -19.76 8.92
CA ARG A 201 1.17 -20.74 9.77
C ARG A 201 0.28 -20.08 10.82
N THR A 202 0.82 -19.15 11.58
CA THR A 202 0.12 -18.57 12.73
C THR A 202 -1.00 -17.62 12.31
N LEU A 203 -0.71 -16.67 11.42
CA LEU A 203 -1.69 -15.68 10.98
C LEU A 203 -2.63 -16.18 9.88
N SER A 204 -2.11 -16.94 8.90
CA SER A 204 -2.89 -17.29 7.71
C SER A 204 -3.34 -18.75 7.67
N GLY A 205 -2.94 -19.60 8.64
CA GLY A 205 -3.28 -21.02 8.65
C GLY A 205 -2.69 -21.84 7.49
N THR A 206 -1.65 -21.34 6.82
CA THR A 206 -1.00 -21.99 5.70
C THR A 206 -0.09 -23.11 6.22
N GLU A 207 -0.29 -24.34 5.76
CA GLU A 207 0.44 -25.51 6.28
C GLU A 207 1.87 -25.62 5.77
N GLU A 208 2.10 -25.28 4.48
CA GLU A 208 3.39 -25.47 3.80
C GLU A 208 3.88 -24.22 3.08
N LEU A 209 5.19 -23.95 3.19
CA LEU A 209 5.86 -22.90 2.43
C LEU A 209 5.85 -23.23 0.94
N ARG A 210 5.40 -22.31 0.12
CA ARG A 210 5.39 -22.48 -1.34
C ARG A 210 6.80 -22.76 -1.87
N PRO A 211 6.96 -23.64 -2.88
CA PRO A 211 8.25 -23.93 -3.51
C PRO A 211 8.96 -22.64 -3.96
N ARG A 212 10.30 -22.63 -3.89
CA ARG A 212 11.12 -21.43 -4.18
C ARG A 212 10.81 -20.79 -5.54
N TRP A 213 10.60 -21.60 -6.58
CA TRP A 213 10.28 -21.07 -7.90
C TRP A 213 8.93 -20.32 -7.94
N LYS A 214 7.93 -20.79 -7.19
CA LYS A 214 6.64 -20.07 -7.06
C LYS A 214 6.78 -18.74 -6.30
N ARG A 215 7.64 -18.72 -5.27
CA ARG A 215 7.95 -17.48 -4.53
C ARG A 215 8.70 -16.48 -5.41
N ALA A 216 9.69 -16.96 -6.20
CA ALA A 216 10.40 -16.14 -7.17
C ALA A 216 9.47 -15.57 -8.24
N LEU A 217 8.53 -16.38 -8.75
CA LEU A 217 7.52 -15.91 -9.70
C LEU A 217 6.63 -14.82 -9.10
N GLY A 218 6.19 -14.99 -7.83
CA GLY A 218 5.44 -13.95 -7.13
C GLY A 218 6.22 -12.65 -6.95
N LEU A 219 7.53 -12.73 -6.77
CA LEU A 219 8.40 -11.56 -6.68
C LEU A 219 8.49 -10.82 -8.04
N ILE A 220 8.64 -11.58 -9.14
CA ILE A 220 8.62 -11.00 -10.50
C ILE A 220 7.27 -10.35 -10.77
N GLU A 221 6.16 -11.00 -10.37
CA GLU A 221 4.81 -10.45 -10.49
C GLU A 221 4.67 -9.11 -9.77
N ALA A 222 5.17 -9.01 -8.55
CA ALA A 222 5.06 -7.80 -7.73
C ALA A 222 5.80 -6.61 -8.34
N TYR A 223 6.98 -6.82 -8.93
CA TYR A 223 7.86 -5.72 -9.36
C TYR A 223 7.91 -5.52 -10.88
N LEU A 224 7.70 -6.57 -11.66
CA LEU A 224 7.78 -6.57 -13.13
C LEU A 224 6.50 -7.16 -13.76
N GLY A 225 5.37 -7.08 -13.06
CA GLY A 225 4.14 -7.77 -13.41
C GLY A 225 3.61 -7.45 -14.81
N GLU A 226 3.65 -6.18 -15.25
CA GLU A 226 3.23 -5.85 -16.62
C GLU A 226 4.23 -6.32 -17.69
N ALA A 227 5.54 -6.32 -17.39
CA ALA A 227 6.51 -6.90 -18.32
C ALA A 227 6.30 -8.41 -18.49
N MET A 228 6.03 -9.12 -17.39
CA MET A 228 5.64 -10.52 -17.43
C MET A 228 4.29 -10.71 -18.13
N GLY A 229 3.32 -9.85 -17.84
CA GLY A 229 1.99 -9.84 -18.44
C GLY A 229 2.04 -9.70 -19.96
N ARG A 230 2.90 -8.84 -20.47
CA ARG A 230 3.11 -8.70 -21.93
C ARG A 230 3.59 -10.01 -22.58
N ALA A 231 4.52 -10.72 -21.94
CA ALA A 231 4.98 -12.03 -22.42
C ALA A 231 3.91 -13.11 -22.30
N TRP A 232 3.11 -13.06 -21.23
CA TRP A 232 2.00 -13.98 -20.99
C TRP A 232 0.87 -13.77 -22.02
N VAL A 233 0.44 -12.53 -22.25
CA VAL A 233 -0.59 -12.18 -23.25
C VAL A 233 -0.20 -12.66 -24.64
N ALA A 234 1.05 -12.46 -25.06
CA ALA A 234 1.54 -12.90 -26.37
C ALA A 234 1.41 -14.41 -26.59
N ARG A 235 1.35 -15.22 -25.53
CA ARG A 235 1.28 -16.68 -25.59
C ARG A 235 -0.09 -17.27 -25.28
N HIS A 236 -0.84 -16.62 -24.38
CA HIS A 236 -1.99 -17.25 -23.73
C HIS A 236 -3.30 -16.48 -23.91
N PHE A 237 -3.25 -15.25 -24.41
CA PHE A 237 -4.45 -14.43 -24.60
C PHE A 237 -4.69 -14.16 -26.10
N PRO A 238 -5.49 -15.00 -26.78
CA PRO A 238 -5.73 -14.84 -28.20
C PRO A 238 -6.65 -13.63 -28.48
N PRO A 239 -6.45 -12.90 -29.61
CA PRO A 239 -7.23 -11.69 -29.92
C PRO A 239 -8.75 -11.89 -29.90
N ASN A 240 -9.24 -13.04 -30.34
CA ASN A 240 -10.67 -13.35 -30.34
C ASN A 240 -11.28 -13.44 -28.93
N ALA A 241 -10.48 -13.77 -27.90
CA ALA A 241 -10.96 -13.74 -26.51
C ALA A 241 -11.24 -12.30 -26.05
N LYS A 242 -10.34 -11.35 -26.39
CA LYS A 242 -10.56 -9.94 -26.11
C LYS A 242 -11.81 -9.42 -26.82
N GLU A 243 -11.97 -9.71 -28.11
CA GLU A 243 -13.12 -9.29 -28.90
C GLU A 243 -14.45 -9.82 -28.33
N ALA A 244 -14.46 -11.09 -27.88
CA ALA A 244 -15.62 -11.72 -27.26
C ALA A 244 -15.99 -11.04 -25.92
N MET A 245 -15.00 -10.74 -25.09
CA MET A 245 -15.21 -10.03 -23.82
C MET A 245 -15.64 -8.58 -24.03
N ASP A 246 -15.05 -7.86 -24.97
CA ASP A 246 -15.46 -6.51 -25.35
C ASP A 246 -16.92 -6.49 -25.83
N ALA A 247 -17.34 -7.51 -26.60
CA ALA A 247 -18.73 -7.66 -27.04
C ALA A 247 -19.68 -7.97 -25.89
N LEU A 248 -19.25 -8.83 -24.94
CA LEU A 248 -20.03 -9.16 -23.74
C LEU A 248 -20.26 -7.91 -22.88
N VAL A 249 -19.21 -7.15 -22.60
CA VAL A 249 -19.29 -5.95 -21.75
C VAL A 249 -20.18 -4.88 -22.41
N ARG A 250 -20.09 -4.67 -23.72
CA ARG A 250 -20.99 -3.77 -24.44
C ARG A 250 -22.46 -4.17 -24.27
N ARG A 251 -22.78 -5.46 -24.42
CA ARG A 251 -24.16 -5.95 -24.20
C ARG A 251 -24.62 -5.77 -22.76
N LEU A 252 -23.73 -5.90 -21.78
CA LEU A 252 -24.05 -5.61 -20.37
C LEU A 252 -24.37 -4.12 -20.17
N LEU A 253 -23.61 -3.22 -20.78
CA LEU A 253 -23.87 -1.78 -20.71
C LEU A 253 -25.19 -1.41 -21.37
N ASP A 254 -25.51 -2.00 -22.53
CA ASP A 254 -26.80 -1.83 -23.20
C ASP A 254 -27.96 -2.30 -22.29
N ALA A 255 -27.84 -3.50 -21.70
CA ALA A 255 -28.84 -4.04 -20.77
C ALA A 255 -28.99 -3.17 -19.50
N TYR A 256 -27.91 -2.59 -18.97
CA TYR A 256 -27.99 -1.62 -17.88
C TYR A 256 -28.75 -0.36 -18.29
N GLY A 257 -28.52 0.15 -19.50
CA GLY A 257 -29.26 1.29 -20.05
C GLY A 257 -30.78 1.02 -20.12
N GLU A 258 -31.18 -0.14 -20.66
CA GLU A 258 -32.58 -0.56 -20.70
C GLU A 258 -33.19 -0.73 -19.29
N SER A 259 -32.42 -1.36 -18.38
CA SER A 259 -32.83 -1.56 -16.98
C SER A 259 -33.10 -0.22 -16.27
N ILE A 260 -32.16 0.76 -16.38
CA ILE A 260 -32.28 2.07 -15.76
C ILE A 260 -33.55 2.77 -16.24
N GLN A 261 -33.86 2.71 -17.55
CA GLN A 261 -35.08 3.31 -18.11
C GLN A 261 -36.34 2.68 -17.56
N GLY A 262 -36.33 1.37 -17.26
CA GLY A 262 -37.45 0.62 -16.74
C GLY A 262 -37.67 0.72 -15.22
N LEU A 263 -36.83 1.43 -14.45
CA LEU A 263 -36.96 1.50 -12.99
C LEU A 263 -38.10 2.44 -12.54
N ASP A 264 -39.13 1.89 -11.94
CA ASP A 264 -40.28 2.66 -11.47
C ASP A 264 -40.01 3.52 -10.24
N TRP A 265 -39.01 3.13 -9.41
CA TRP A 265 -38.64 3.84 -8.19
C TRP A 265 -37.70 5.04 -8.43
N MET A 266 -37.15 5.16 -9.61
CA MET A 266 -36.18 6.23 -9.95
C MET A 266 -36.90 7.35 -10.70
N SER A 267 -36.72 8.61 -10.25
CA SER A 267 -37.28 9.76 -10.96
C SER A 267 -36.65 9.93 -12.35
N GLU A 268 -37.36 10.56 -13.29
CA GLU A 268 -36.86 10.80 -14.65
C GLU A 268 -35.56 11.61 -14.66
N ASP A 269 -35.46 12.64 -13.82
CA ASP A 269 -34.21 13.43 -13.67
C ASP A 269 -33.03 12.57 -13.18
N THR A 270 -33.31 11.61 -12.29
CA THR A 270 -32.24 10.68 -11.78
C THR A 270 -31.90 9.66 -12.86
N LYS A 271 -32.87 9.17 -13.67
CA LYS A 271 -32.57 8.28 -14.80
C LYS A 271 -31.62 8.94 -15.80
N VAL A 272 -31.88 10.22 -16.14
CA VAL A 272 -30.99 10.98 -17.03
C VAL A 272 -29.55 10.99 -16.49
N LYS A 273 -29.37 11.35 -15.22
CA LYS A 273 -28.05 11.36 -14.60
C LYS A 273 -27.37 9.98 -14.54
N ALA A 274 -28.17 8.93 -14.31
CA ALA A 274 -27.67 7.55 -14.29
C ALA A 274 -27.21 7.10 -15.69
N LEU A 275 -27.96 7.47 -16.75
CA LEU A 275 -27.58 7.19 -18.13
C LEU A 275 -26.36 8.00 -18.57
N ASP A 276 -26.25 9.27 -18.15
CA ASP A 276 -25.05 10.09 -18.38
C ASP A 276 -23.82 9.43 -17.73
N LYS A 277 -23.94 8.95 -16.49
CA LYS A 277 -22.87 8.20 -15.82
C LYS A 277 -22.53 6.92 -16.59
N LEU A 278 -23.53 6.17 -17.05
CA LEU A 278 -23.31 4.95 -17.84
C LEU A 278 -22.59 5.26 -19.16
N ALA A 279 -22.90 6.38 -19.81
CA ALA A 279 -22.26 6.79 -21.06
C ALA A 279 -20.77 7.15 -20.89
N THR A 280 -20.35 7.54 -19.68
CA THR A 280 -18.94 7.83 -19.36
C THR A 280 -18.18 6.63 -18.79
N PHE A 281 -18.84 5.46 -18.70
CA PHE A 281 -18.27 4.25 -18.16
C PHE A 281 -17.10 3.75 -19.01
N ASN A 282 -15.94 3.47 -18.39
CA ASN A 282 -14.71 3.07 -19.07
C ASN A 282 -14.38 1.59 -18.78
N PRO A 283 -14.77 0.66 -19.65
CA PRO A 283 -14.38 -0.75 -19.49
C PRO A 283 -12.96 -0.98 -20.02
N LYS A 284 -12.14 -1.66 -19.22
CA LYS A 284 -10.78 -2.11 -19.57
C LYS A 284 -10.74 -3.64 -19.55
N ILE A 285 -10.48 -4.25 -20.69
CA ILE A 285 -10.62 -5.69 -20.89
C ILE A 285 -9.32 -6.33 -21.36
N GLY A 286 -8.88 -7.38 -20.65
CA GLY A 286 -7.82 -8.29 -21.03
C GLY A 286 -6.41 -7.76 -20.73
N TYR A 287 -5.99 -6.68 -21.35
CA TYR A 287 -4.64 -6.11 -21.16
C TYR A 287 -4.56 -4.65 -21.57
N PRO A 288 -3.59 -3.88 -21.00
CA PRO A 288 -3.45 -2.47 -21.28
C PRO A 288 -3.03 -2.21 -22.72
N VAL A 289 -3.55 -1.12 -23.30
CA VAL A 289 -3.10 -0.64 -24.63
C VAL A 289 -1.68 -0.08 -24.56
N LYS A 290 -1.37 0.60 -23.46
CA LYS A 290 -0.06 1.16 -23.16
C LYS A 290 0.57 0.42 -22.00
N TRP A 291 1.63 -0.33 -22.29
CA TRP A 291 2.38 -1.07 -21.27
C TRP A 291 3.25 -0.13 -20.44
N ARG A 292 3.44 -0.51 -19.16
CA ARG A 292 4.33 0.21 -18.26
C ARG A 292 5.76 0.21 -18.79
N ASP A 293 6.38 1.39 -18.76
CA ASP A 293 7.79 1.54 -19.12
C ASP A 293 8.68 1.25 -17.90
N TYR A 294 9.58 0.29 -18.06
CA TYR A 294 10.59 -0.09 -17.08
C TYR A 294 12.00 0.34 -17.50
N SER A 295 12.15 1.16 -18.53
CA SER A 295 13.47 1.54 -19.07
C SER A 295 14.36 2.28 -18.08
N THR A 296 13.77 2.94 -17.08
CA THR A 296 14.49 3.65 -16.02
C THR A 296 14.71 2.81 -14.77
N LEU A 297 14.19 1.58 -14.72
CA LEU A 297 14.46 0.65 -13.63
C LEU A 297 15.80 -0.04 -13.85
N HIS A 298 16.72 0.16 -12.94
CA HIS A 298 18.03 -0.49 -12.95
C HIS A 298 18.07 -1.59 -11.88
N LEU A 299 18.19 -2.83 -12.34
CA LEU A 299 18.42 -4.01 -11.52
C LEU A 299 19.81 -4.53 -11.82
N ASP A 300 20.57 -4.83 -10.78
CA ASP A 300 21.94 -5.34 -10.89
C ASP A 300 21.94 -6.86 -10.61
N PRO A 301 22.30 -7.70 -11.57
CA PRO A 301 22.37 -9.15 -11.39
C PRO A 301 23.42 -9.59 -10.36
N GLU A 302 24.41 -8.75 -10.07
CA GLU A 302 25.46 -9.02 -9.06
C GLU A 302 25.08 -8.54 -7.66
N ALA A 303 24.04 -7.69 -7.53
CA ALA A 303 23.52 -7.22 -6.26
C ALA A 303 22.65 -8.29 -5.57
N THR A 304 22.46 -8.13 -4.26
CA THR A 304 21.53 -8.99 -3.51
C THR A 304 20.08 -8.78 -3.98
N ILE A 305 19.25 -9.80 -3.75
CA ILE A 305 17.81 -9.69 -4.04
C ILE A 305 17.15 -8.56 -3.27
N VAL A 306 17.58 -8.29 -2.04
CA VAL A 306 17.08 -7.19 -1.20
C VAL A 306 17.41 -5.83 -1.82
N GLU A 307 18.62 -5.63 -2.32
CA GLU A 307 19.01 -4.39 -3.00
C GLU A 307 18.18 -4.17 -4.25
N ASN A 308 17.96 -5.20 -5.06
CA ASN A 308 17.14 -5.13 -6.26
C ASN A 308 15.65 -4.84 -5.93
N VAL A 309 15.12 -5.46 -4.88
CA VAL A 309 13.74 -5.21 -4.42
C VAL A 309 13.59 -3.76 -3.94
N ARG A 310 14.54 -3.24 -3.16
CA ARG A 310 14.54 -1.84 -2.72
C ARG A 310 14.68 -0.87 -3.90
N ALA A 311 15.50 -1.18 -4.89
CA ALA A 311 15.60 -0.38 -6.13
C ALA A 311 14.27 -0.38 -6.90
N ALA A 312 13.61 -1.53 -7.00
CA ALA A 312 12.31 -1.64 -7.67
C ALA A 312 11.19 -0.86 -6.94
N ASN A 313 11.15 -0.93 -5.60
CA ASN A 313 10.23 -0.15 -4.79
C ASN A 313 10.48 1.36 -4.93
N ALA A 314 11.74 1.78 -4.86
CA ALA A 314 12.11 3.18 -5.02
C ALA A 314 11.72 3.71 -6.41
N HIS A 315 11.92 2.91 -7.46
CA HIS A 315 11.48 3.24 -8.82
C HIS A 315 9.94 3.36 -8.91
N ALA A 316 9.21 2.43 -8.28
CA ALA A 316 7.76 2.46 -8.27
C ALA A 316 7.23 3.70 -7.52
N THR A 317 7.80 4.03 -6.36
CA THR A 317 7.45 5.21 -5.58
C THR A 317 7.76 6.50 -6.33
N ASP A 318 8.94 6.62 -6.95
CA ASP A 318 9.30 7.80 -7.75
C ASP A 318 8.34 8.00 -8.94
N ARG A 319 7.87 6.90 -9.55
CA ARG A 319 6.84 6.95 -10.60
C ARG A 319 5.51 7.47 -10.06
N GLU A 320 5.10 7.05 -8.88
CA GLU A 320 3.88 7.56 -8.25
C GLU A 320 3.98 9.05 -7.95
N TRP A 321 5.09 9.51 -7.37
CA TRP A 321 5.33 10.95 -7.15
C TRP A 321 5.33 11.77 -8.44
N ALA A 322 5.82 11.19 -9.53
CA ALA A 322 5.84 11.86 -10.84
C ALA A 322 4.45 12.06 -11.49
N LYS A 323 3.39 11.49 -10.94
CA LYS A 323 1.99 11.74 -11.36
C LYS A 323 1.46 13.09 -10.88
N LEU A 324 1.98 13.59 -9.75
CA LEU A 324 1.51 14.84 -9.15
C LEU A 324 1.71 16.01 -10.12
N GLY A 325 0.69 16.87 -10.20
CA GLY A 325 0.67 18.00 -11.14
C GLY A 325 0.40 17.59 -12.61
N ARG A 326 0.12 16.31 -12.88
CA ARG A 326 -0.27 15.84 -14.21
C ARG A 326 -1.75 15.46 -14.23
N PRO A 327 -2.40 15.47 -15.41
CA PRO A 327 -3.73 14.88 -15.56
C PRO A 327 -3.71 13.38 -15.22
N VAL A 328 -4.85 12.87 -14.71
CA VAL A 328 -5.01 11.43 -14.43
C VAL A 328 -4.88 10.62 -15.71
N ASP A 329 -3.99 9.62 -15.69
CA ASP A 329 -3.83 8.66 -16.79
C ASP A 329 -4.95 7.63 -16.72
N ARG A 330 -5.97 7.80 -17.54
CA ARG A 330 -7.13 6.90 -17.60
C ARG A 330 -6.82 5.56 -18.26
N ASP A 331 -5.64 5.37 -18.82
CA ASP A 331 -5.19 4.09 -19.41
C ASP A 331 -4.40 3.23 -18.40
N GLU A 332 -4.08 3.77 -17.21
CA GLU A 332 -3.33 3.03 -16.19
C GLU A 332 -4.14 1.86 -15.61
N TRP A 333 -3.49 0.71 -15.46
CA TRP A 333 -4.05 -0.49 -14.84
C TRP A 333 -3.45 -0.74 -13.46
N TYR A 334 -4.30 -1.17 -12.50
CA TYR A 334 -3.89 -1.52 -11.14
C TYR A 334 -3.81 -3.04 -10.90
N MET A 335 -4.14 -3.84 -11.92
CA MET A 335 -3.95 -5.29 -11.95
C MET A 335 -3.26 -5.69 -13.23
N THR A 336 -2.47 -6.77 -13.18
CA THR A 336 -1.77 -7.29 -14.34
C THR A 336 -2.68 -8.22 -15.17
N PRO A 337 -2.42 -8.40 -16.48
CA PRO A 337 -3.26 -9.23 -17.35
C PRO A 337 -3.37 -10.71 -16.96
N GLN A 338 -2.41 -11.23 -16.21
CA GLN A 338 -2.42 -12.61 -15.71
C GLN A 338 -3.10 -12.75 -14.34
N THR A 339 -3.64 -11.68 -13.78
CA THR A 339 -4.37 -11.71 -12.52
C THR A 339 -5.79 -12.23 -12.71
N VAL A 340 -6.18 -13.29 -12.00
CA VAL A 340 -7.56 -13.79 -12.00
C VAL A 340 -8.39 -12.99 -11.01
N ASN A 341 -8.83 -11.82 -11.41
CA ASN A 341 -9.64 -10.89 -10.60
C ASN A 341 -10.32 -9.85 -11.48
N ALA A 342 -11.00 -8.89 -10.85
CA ALA A 342 -11.57 -7.69 -11.45
C ALA A 342 -11.64 -6.57 -10.41
N TYR A 343 -11.70 -5.31 -10.85
CA TYR A 343 -11.99 -4.20 -9.95
C TYR A 343 -12.85 -3.13 -10.60
N TYR A 344 -13.55 -2.36 -9.77
CA TYR A 344 -14.21 -1.13 -10.14
C TYR A 344 -13.54 0.05 -9.44
N ASN A 345 -13.20 1.09 -10.18
CA ASN A 345 -12.66 2.33 -9.65
C ASN A 345 -13.70 3.45 -9.76
N PRO A 346 -14.34 3.86 -8.65
CA PRO A 346 -15.41 4.84 -8.67
C PRO A 346 -14.94 6.24 -9.07
N THR A 347 -13.70 6.62 -8.76
CA THR A 347 -13.17 7.95 -9.08
C THR A 347 -12.89 8.15 -10.56
N GLN A 348 -12.72 7.06 -11.30
CA GLN A 348 -12.52 7.07 -12.75
C GLN A 348 -13.72 6.50 -13.53
N ASN A 349 -14.76 6.03 -12.83
CA ASN A 349 -15.93 5.36 -13.40
C ASN A 349 -15.52 4.24 -14.36
N GLU A 350 -14.61 3.36 -13.91
CA GLU A 350 -14.06 2.28 -14.73
C GLU A 350 -14.21 0.91 -14.09
N ILE A 351 -14.37 -0.10 -14.93
CA ILE A 351 -14.27 -1.50 -14.54
C ILE A 351 -13.15 -2.18 -15.32
N VAL A 352 -12.37 -3.01 -14.65
CA VAL A 352 -11.22 -3.69 -15.25
C VAL A 352 -11.37 -5.19 -15.06
N PHE A 353 -11.28 -5.92 -16.18
CA PHE A 353 -11.24 -7.38 -16.25
C PHE A 353 -9.94 -7.77 -16.95
N PRO A 354 -8.88 -8.10 -16.21
CA PRO A 354 -7.64 -8.58 -16.77
C PRO A 354 -7.78 -9.87 -17.57
#